data_1796df1def41d2bb6812a71e22c3e771
#
_entry.id   1796df1def41d2bb6812a71e22c3e771
#
_cell.length_a   1.000
_cell.length_b   1.000
_cell.length_c   1.000
_cell.angle_alpha   90.00
_cell.angle_beta   90.00
_cell.angle_gamma   90.00
#
_symmetry.space_group_name_H-M   'P 1'
#
loop_
_entity.id
_entity.type
_entity.pdbx_description
1 polymer ?
#
loop_
_entity_poly.entity_id
_entity_poly.type
_entity_poly.pdbx_seq_one_letter_code
_entity_poly.pdbx_strand_id
1 'polypeptide(L)'
;MKLSAEKRIEELKWELPPAPKPVAVYKPLVVVDRMAYVSGHGPLKSDKTLMTGRLGDDRNLEQGKAAARQVGLAILATLKEHGVLNRVQRVVKVLGMVNATPDFKEHPTVINGCSELFAELWGREDGIGARSAVGMGSLPGDIAVEIEAIFELNPD
;
A
#
# COMPACT_ATOMS: atom_id res chain seq x y z
N MET A 1 0.68 -16.45 21.53
CA MET A 1 1.69 -15.55 20.95
C MET A 1 1.23 -15.14 19.55
N LYS A 2 1.25 -13.85 19.25
CA LYS A 2 0.87 -13.34 17.93
C LYS A 2 1.95 -13.73 16.91
N LEU A 3 1.55 -14.27 15.76
CA LEU A 3 2.50 -14.57 14.67
C LEU A 3 3.17 -13.30 14.16
N SER A 4 4.42 -13.43 13.71
CA SER A 4 5.08 -12.32 13.01
C SER A 4 4.37 -12.04 11.67
N ALA A 5 4.51 -10.82 11.17
CA ALA A 5 3.89 -10.44 9.90
C ALA A 5 4.36 -11.35 8.75
N GLU A 6 5.66 -11.68 8.70
CA GLU A 6 6.18 -12.57 7.66
C GLU A 6 5.55 -13.96 7.72
N LYS A 7 5.45 -14.56 8.92
CA LYS A 7 4.79 -15.86 9.07
C LYS A 7 3.31 -15.80 8.68
N ARG A 8 2.64 -14.71 9.03
CA ARG A 8 1.24 -14.53 8.64
C ARG A 8 1.09 -14.43 7.13
N ILE A 9 2.00 -13.73 6.44
CA ILE A 9 2.02 -13.65 4.96
C ILE A 9 2.21 -15.04 4.35
N GLU A 10 3.12 -15.86 4.92
CA GLU A 10 3.33 -17.25 4.48
C GLU A 10 2.06 -18.10 4.64
N GLU A 11 1.38 -18.02 5.79
CA GLU A 11 0.12 -18.74 6.04
C GLU A 11 -0.98 -18.31 5.07
N LEU A 12 -1.08 -17.01 4.77
CA LEU A 12 -2.04 -16.47 3.82
C LEU A 12 -1.66 -16.75 2.36
N LYS A 13 -0.47 -17.29 2.14
CA LYS A 13 0.08 -17.60 0.80
C LYS A 13 0.13 -16.36 -0.10
N TRP A 14 0.40 -15.19 0.49
CA TRP A 14 0.56 -13.98 -0.29
C TRP A 14 1.92 -13.93 -0.96
N GLU A 15 1.91 -13.59 -2.23
CA GLU A 15 3.12 -13.35 -3.01
C GLU A 15 3.46 -11.85 -2.99
N LEU A 16 4.57 -11.49 -2.33
CA LEU A 16 5.05 -10.13 -2.36
C LEU A 16 5.83 -9.89 -3.66
N PRO A 17 5.62 -8.74 -4.33
CA PRO A 17 6.47 -8.38 -5.46
C PRO A 17 7.90 -8.09 -4.97
N PRO A 18 8.90 -8.01 -5.88
CA PRO A 18 10.20 -7.47 -5.49
C PRO A 18 10.03 -6.07 -4.94
N ALA A 19 10.83 -5.70 -3.92
CA ALA A 19 10.76 -4.37 -3.33
C ALA A 19 11.00 -3.30 -4.41
N PRO A 20 10.10 -2.31 -4.57
CA PRO A 20 10.27 -1.28 -5.57
C PRO A 20 11.54 -0.47 -5.31
N LYS A 21 12.28 -0.15 -6.38
CA LYS A 21 13.45 0.73 -6.30
C LYS A 21 13.04 2.16 -6.65
N PRO A 22 13.59 3.17 -5.95
CA PRO A 22 13.32 4.56 -6.30
C PRO A 22 13.73 4.86 -7.74
N VAL A 23 12.85 5.54 -8.47
CA VAL A 23 13.11 5.99 -9.84
C VAL A 23 13.52 7.46 -9.89
N ALA A 24 13.61 8.12 -8.74
CA ALA A 24 13.96 9.53 -8.60
C ALA A 24 14.74 9.76 -7.30
N VAL A 25 14.89 11.02 -6.90
CA VAL A 25 15.68 11.41 -5.72
C VAL A 25 14.81 11.35 -4.46
N TYR A 26 14.61 10.14 -3.94
CA TYR A 26 13.89 9.92 -2.68
C TYR A 26 14.27 8.55 -2.09
N LYS A 27 13.91 8.34 -0.82
CA LYS A 27 14.01 7.04 -0.15
C LYS A 27 12.63 6.40 -0.09
N PRO A 28 12.51 5.09 -0.31
CA PRO A 28 11.20 4.41 -0.21
C PRO A 28 10.69 4.37 1.22
N LEU A 29 11.57 4.45 2.22
CA LEU A 29 11.24 4.39 3.63
C LEU A 29 12.22 5.25 4.44
N VAL A 30 11.70 6.00 5.40
CA VAL A 30 12.50 6.71 6.42
C VAL A 30 11.93 6.36 7.78
N VAL A 31 12.80 5.95 8.72
CA VAL A 31 12.43 5.71 10.11
C VAL A 31 12.93 6.86 10.97
N VAL A 32 12.02 7.45 11.75
CA VAL A 32 12.33 8.48 12.76
C VAL A 32 11.72 7.98 14.08
N ASP A 33 12.58 7.75 15.06
CA ASP A 33 12.17 7.10 16.33
C ASP A 33 11.43 5.80 16.05
N ARG A 34 10.17 5.71 16.42
CA ARG A 34 9.33 4.52 16.18
C ARG A 34 8.38 4.70 14.99
N MET A 35 8.58 5.73 14.16
CA MET A 35 7.69 5.99 13.03
C MET A 35 8.39 5.66 11.72
N ALA A 36 7.76 4.79 10.94
CA ALA A 36 8.20 4.46 9.59
C ALA A 36 7.34 5.23 8.57
N TYR A 37 7.99 6.11 7.84
CA TYR A 37 7.38 6.92 6.79
C TYR A 37 7.65 6.26 5.45
N VAL A 38 6.60 5.76 4.81
CA VAL A 38 6.71 5.04 3.54
C VAL A 38 6.28 5.97 2.40
N SER A 39 7.17 6.15 1.43
CA SER A 39 6.90 6.94 0.23
C SER A 39 5.78 6.36 -0.61
N GLY A 40 5.26 7.14 -1.55
CA GLY A 40 4.26 6.68 -2.50
C GLY A 40 4.72 5.43 -3.25
N HIS A 41 3.85 4.41 -3.26
CA HIS A 41 4.06 3.15 -3.96
C HIS A 41 2.98 2.95 -5.00
N GLY A 42 3.37 2.42 -6.17
CA GLY A 42 2.45 1.98 -7.20
C GLY A 42 2.12 0.49 -7.10
N PRO A 43 1.17 0.01 -7.92
CA PRO A 43 0.74 -1.39 -7.90
C PRO A 43 1.71 -2.28 -8.70
N LEU A 44 2.91 -2.47 -8.17
CA LEU A 44 3.94 -3.30 -8.76
C LEU A 44 3.60 -4.77 -8.59
N LYS A 45 3.57 -5.51 -9.68
CA LYS A 45 3.34 -6.96 -9.70
C LYS A 45 4.66 -7.73 -9.63
N SER A 46 4.56 -9.04 -9.36
CA SER A 46 5.73 -9.93 -9.27
C SER A 46 6.51 -10.03 -10.58
N ASP A 47 5.88 -9.81 -11.72
CA ASP A 47 6.53 -9.76 -13.04
C ASP A 47 7.22 -8.41 -13.32
N LYS A 48 7.22 -7.50 -12.35
CA LYS A 48 7.78 -6.15 -12.41
C LYS A 48 7.01 -5.17 -13.30
N THR A 49 5.81 -5.52 -13.75
CA THR A 49 4.91 -4.59 -14.43
C THR A 49 3.99 -3.88 -13.43
N LEU A 50 3.50 -2.72 -13.80
CA LEU A 50 2.58 -1.90 -12.99
C LEU A 50 1.16 -2.02 -13.53
N MET A 51 0.19 -2.02 -12.63
CA MET A 51 -1.22 -1.92 -13.01
C MET A 51 -1.53 -0.46 -13.33
N THR A 52 -1.85 -0.18 -14.58
CA THR A 52 -2.09 1.18 -15.09
C THR A 52 -3.54 1.41 -15.46
N GLY A 53 -3.89 2.64 -15.73
CA GLY A 53 -5.20 3.04 -16.23
C GLY A 53 -5.93 3.98 -15.29
N ARG A 54 -7.15 4.37 -15.66
CA ARG A 54 -7.90 5.43 -14.99
C ARG A 54 -9.30 4.95 -14.59
N LEU A 55 -9.62 5.13 -13.33
CA LEU A 55 -10.94 4.81 -12.78
C LEU A 55 -11.99 5.80 -13.31
N GLY A 56 -13.12 5.26 -13.75
CA GLY A 56 -14.15 6.03 -14.42
C GLY A 56 -13.99 6.12 -15.94
N ASP A 57 -12.86 5.67 -16.47
CA ASP A 57 -12.58 5.59 -17.91
C ASP A 57 -12.30 4.14 -18.31
N ASP A 58 -11.04 3.72 -18.37
CA ASP A 58 -10.65 2.38 -18.86
C ASP A 58 -10.48 1.34 -17.73
N ARG A 59 -10.71 1.70 -16.48
CA ARG A 59 -10.67 0.78 -15.34
C ARG A 59 -11.96 0.85 -14.54
N ASN A 60 -12.45 -0.33 -14.14
CA ASN A 60 -13.63 -0.44 -13.28
C ASN A 60 -13.24 -0.51 -11.80
N LEU A 61 -14.25 -0.50 -10.92
CA LEU A 61 -14.07 -0.49 -9.47
C LEU A 61 -13.27 -1.70 -8.98
N GLU A 62 -13.56 -2.90 -9.46
CA GLU A 62 -12.85 -4.13 -9.05
C GLU A 62 -11.38 -4.11 -9.46
N GLN A 63 -11.09 -3.59 -10.63
CA GLN A 63 -9.70 -3.38 -11.09
C GLN A 63 -8.97 -2.36 -10.21
N GLY A 64 -9.65 -1.30 -9.81
CA GLY A 64 -9.12 -0.30 -8.88
C GLY A 64 -8.80 -0.89 -7.51
N LYS A 65 -9.72 -1.68 -6.95
CA LYS A 65 -9.50 -2.38 -5.67
C LYS A 65 -8.32 -3.35 -5.76
N ALA A 66 -8.23 -4.10 -6.85
CA ALA A 66 -7.11 -5.01 -7.08
C ALA A 66 -5.77 -4.25 -7.17
N ALA A 67 -5.77 -3.09 -7.83
CA ALA A 67 -4.58 -2.23 -7.88
C ALA A 67 -4.19 -1.71 -6.50
N ALA A 68 -5.15 -1.25 -5.68
CA ALA A 68 -4.89 -0.80 -4.32
C ALA A 68 -4.34 -1.92 -3.44
N ARG A 69 -4.86 -3.15 -3.57
CA ARG A 69 -4.31 -4.33 -2.89
C ARG A 69 -2.86 -4.58 -3.31
N GLN A 70 -2.58 -4.50 -4.58
CA GLN A 70 -1.21 -4.69 -5.10
C GLN A 70 -0.25 -3.63 -4.59
N VAL A 71 -0.69 -2.37 -4.44
CA VAL A 71 0.11 -1.33 -3.78
C VAL A 71 0.43 -1.73 -2.34
N GLY A 72 -0.55 -2.25 -1.62
CA GLY A 72 -0.35 -2.76 -0.26
C GLY A 72 0.73 -3.84 -0.21
N LEU A 73 0.70 -4.79 -1.12
CA LEU A 73 1.74 -5.83 -1.23
C LEU A 73 3.13 -5.24 -1.52
N ALA A 74 3.20 -4.22 -2.38
CA ALA A 74 4.46 -3.52 -2.68
C ALA A 74 4.99 -2.77 -1.45
N ILE A 75 4.13 -2.16 -0.65
CA ILE A 75 4.51 -1.54 0.63
C ILE A 75 5.06 -2.59 1.60
N LEU A 76 4.41 -3.75 1.72
CA LEU A 76 4.90 -4.86 2.57
C LEU A 76 6.28 -5.33 2.10
N ALA A 77 6.52 -5.40 0.80
CA ALA A 77 7.82 -5.75 0.25
C ALA A 77 8.90 -4.75 0.66
N THR A 78 8.60 -3.46 0.62
CA THR A 78 9.51 -2.39 1.08
C THR A 78 9.80 -2.50 2.57
N LEU A 79 8.77 -2.70 3.41
CA LEU A 79 8.95 -2.90 4.85
C LEU A 79 9.83 -4.10 5.15
N LYS A 80 9.65 -5.20 4.42
CA LYS A 80 10.46 -6.42 4.55
C LYS A 80 11.91 -6.16 4.15
N GLU A 81 12.14 -5.55 3.00
CA GLU A 81 13.49 -5.24 2.48
C GLU A 81 14.29 -4.38 3.47
N HIS A 82 13.62 -3.47 4.18
CA HIS A 82 14.25 -2.60 5.18
C HIS A 82 14.27 -3.20 6.60
N GLY A 83 13.86 -4.46 6.75
CA GLY A 83 13.93 -5.18 8.02
C GLY A 83 12.97 -4.71 9.10
N VAL A 84 11.91 -3.97 8.74
CA VAL A 84 10.96 -3.42 9.73
C VAL A 84 9.58 -4.06 9.70
N LEU A 85 9.30 -4.95 8.76
CA LEU A 85 7.96 -5.54 8.59
C LEU A 85 7.46 -6.23 9.88
N ASN A 86 8.31 -7.03 10.52
CA ASN A 86 7.94 -7.73 11.74
C ASN A 86 7.86 -6.81 12.98
N ARG A 87 8.36 -5.58 12.87
CA ARG A 87 8.30 -4.58 13.92
C ARG A 87 7.07 -3.69 13.85
N VAL A 88 6.28 -3.78 12.78
CA VAL A 88 5.06 -2.96 12.66
C VAL A 88 4.11 -3.30 13.79
N GLN A 89 3.81 -2.31 14.62
CA GLN A 89 2.82 -2.38 15.67
C GLN A 89 1.43 -2.03 15.17
N ARG A 90 1.35 -0.95 14.39
CA ARG A 90 0.07 -0.51 13.80
C ARG A 90 0.25 0.37 12.56
N VAL A 91 -0.80 0.42 11.77
CA VAL A 91 -0.97 1.42 10.71
C VAL A 91 -1.42 2.72 11.37
N VAL A 92 -0.69 3.81 11.13
CA VAL A 92 -1.02 5.13 11.68
C VAL A 92 -1.84 5.94 10.69
N LYS A 93 -1.35 6.04 9.46
CA LYS A 93 -1.97 6.87 8.41
C LYS A 93 -1.77 6.25 7.04
N VAL A 94 -2.81 6.30 6.24
CA VAL A 94 -2.79 5.96 4.81
C VAL A 94 -3.29 7.15 4.00
N LEU A 95 -2.53 7.58 3.00
CA LEU A 95 -3.02 8.46 1.95
C LEU A 95 -3.12 7.65 0.66
N GLY A 96 -4.34 7.37 0.24
CA GLY A 96 -4.64 6.68 -1.00
C GLY A 96 -5.04 7.66 -2.11
N MET A 97 -4.36 7.56 -3.25
CA MET A 97 -4.56 8.42 -4.41
C MET A 97 -5.00 7.56 -5.58
N VAL A 98 -6.14 7.90 -6.15
CA VAL A 98 -6.75 7.16 -7.27
C VAL A 98 -6.61 7.97 -8.54
N ASN A 99 -6.01 7.40 -9.58
CA ASN A 99 -6.03 7.98 -10.91
C ASN A 99 -7.47 7.88 -11.43
N ALA A 100 -8.19 9.00 -11.43
CA ALA A 100 -9.63 9.00 -11.62
C ALA A 100 -10.10 10.15 -12.50
N THR A 101 -11.19 9.90 -13.23
CA THR A 101 -11.91 10.96 -13.93
C THR A 101 -12.59 11.91 -12.93
N PRO A 102 -12.91 13.16 -13.31
CA PRO A 102 -13.53 14.11 -12.38
C PRO A 102 -14.89 13.70 -11.81
N ASP A 103 -15.60 12.81 -12.49
CA ASP A 103 -16.91 12.31 -12.08
C ASP A 103 -16.88 11.00 -11.30
N PHE A 104 -15.71 10.37 -11.16
CA PHE A 104 -15.54 9.19 -10.33
C PHE A 104 -15.70 9.56 -8.85
N LYS A 105 -16.43 8.74 -8.06
CA LYS A 105 -16.80 9.09 -6.67
C LYS A 105 -16.50 8.00 -5.66
N GLU A 106 -15.94 6.86 -6.07
CA GLU A 106 -15.78 5.69 -5.20
C GLU A 106 -14.33 5.47 -4.74
N HIS A 107 -13.58 6.55 -4.52
CA HIS A 107 -12.20 6.51 -4.06
C HIS A 107 -12.03 5.68 -2.77
N PRO A 108 -12.88 5.86 -1.73
CA PRO A 108 -12.76 5.06 -0.50
C PRO A 108 -12.86 3.57 -0.76
N THR A 109 -13.76 3.15 -1.64
CA THR A 109 -13.95 1.73 -1.97
C THR A 109 -12.72 1.16 -2.69
N VAL A 110 -12.11 1.94 -3.60
CA VAL A 110 -10.86 1.53 -4.26
C VAL A 110 -9.75 1.32 -3.23
N ILE A 111 -9.53 2.28 -2.35
CA ILE A 111 -8.44 2.24 -1.37
C ILE A 111 -8.67 1.14 -0.32
N ASN A 112 -9.91 0.70 -0.10
CA ASN A 112 -10.22 -0.44 0.75
C ASN A 112 -9.44 -1.71 0.32
N GLY A 113 -9.08 -1.86 -0.94
CA GLY A 113 -8.22 -2.95 -1.39
C GLY A 113 -6.92 -3.05 -0.59
N CYS A 114 -6.31 -1.91 -0.28
CA CYS A 114 -5.11 -1.84 0.56
C CYS A 114 -5.45 -1.93 2.06
N SER A 115 -6.43 -1.17 2.54
CA SER A 115 -6.78 -1.13 3.96
C SER A 115 -7.29 -2.48 4.47
N GLU A 116 -8.04 -3.22 3.66
CA GLU A 116 -8.49 -4.58 3.99
C GLU A 116 -7.31 -5.55 4.05
N LEU A 117 -6.32 -5.42 3.15
CA LEU A 117 -5.09 -6.20 3.20
C LEU A 117 -4.35 -6.00 4.53
N PHE A 118 -4.17 -4.76 4.94
CA PHE A 118 -3.51 -4.44 6.22
C PHE A 118 -4.32 -4.94 7.42
N ALA A 119 -5.65 -4.83 7.38
CA ALA A 119 -6.52 -5.36 8.43
C ALA A 119 -6.43 -6.89 8.53
N GLU A 120 -6.32 -7.58 7.41
CA GLU A 120 -6.15 -9.04 7.38
C GLU A 120 -4.80 -9.47 7.95
N LEU A 121 -3.74 -8.68 7.70
CA LEU A 121 -2.39 -8.97 8.19
C LEU A 121 -2.25 -8.71 9.69
N TRP A 122 -2.63 -7.50 10.15
CA TRP A 122 -2.37 -7.04 11.52
C TRP A 122 -3.59 -7.04 12.42
N GLY A 123 -4.76 -7.38 11.91
CA GLY A 123 -6.04 -7.30 12.64
C GLY A 123 -6.69 -5.92 12.49
N ARG A 124 -7.97 -5.84 12.80
CA ARG A 124 -8.74 -4.60 12.60
C ARG A 124 -8.30 -3.47 13.52
N GLU A 125 -7.85 -3.79 14.73
CA GLU A 125 -7.41 -2.78 15.68
C GLU A 125 -6.10 -2.11 15.25
N ASP A 126 -5.10 -2.89 14.87
CA ASP A 126 -3.77 -2.39 14.53
C ASP A 126 -3.61 -2.15 13.02
N GLY A 127 -4.35 -2.87 12.19
CA GLY A 127 -4.23 -2.80 10.72
C GLY A 127 -5.02 -1.67 10.07
N ILE A 128 -5.93 -1.02 10.80
CA ILE A 128 -6.75 0.09 10.29
C ILE A 128 -6.31 1.37 10.97
N GLY A 129 -5.77 2.30 10.20
CA GLY A 129 -5.34 3.62 10.68
C GLY A 129 -6.24 4.76 10.20
N ALA A 130 -5.82 5.98 10.50
CA ALA A 130 -6.41 7.17 9.90
C ALA A 130 -6.15 7.17 8.40
N ARG A 131 -7.08 7.75 7.60
CA ARG A 131 -6.97 7.63 6.15
C ARG A 131 -7.59 8.81 5.41
N SER A 132 -6.98 9.18 4.26
CA SER A 132 -7.64 9.93 3.20
C SER A 132 -7.59 9.11 1.92
N ALA A 133 -8.68 9.13 1.15
CA ALA A 133 -8.79 8.48 -0.15
C ALA A 133 -9.31 9.52 -1.15
N VAL A 134 -8.48 9.91 -2.10
CA VAL A 134 -8.72 11.07 -2.97
C VAL A 134 -8.46 10.72 -4.44
N GLY A 135 -9.00 11.53 -5.33
CA GLY A 135 -8.75 11.42 -6.76
C GLY A 135 -7.61 12.35 -7.20
N MET A 136 -6.82 11.86 -8.11
CA MET A 136 -5.77 12.64 -8.78
C MET A 136 -6.06 12.72 -10.27
N GLY A 137 -5.82 13.88 -10.87
CA GLY A 137 -5.99 14.08 -12.31
C GLY A 137 -5.01 13.27 -13.16
N SER A 138 -3.85 12.92 -12.58
CA SER A 138 -2.87 12.02 -13.16
C SER A 138 -1.98 11.44 -12.05
N LEU A 139 -1.38 10.29 -12.33
CA LEU A 139 -0.37 9.68 -11.47
C LEU A 139 0.86 9.30 -12.30
N PRO A 140 2.05 9.24 -11.69
CA PRO A 140 3.27 8.88 -12.42
C PRO A 140 3.13 7.56 -13.17
N GLY A 141 3.59 7.50 -14.41
CA GLY A 141 3.54 6.28 -15.21
C GLY A 141 2.14 5.77 -15.50
N ASP A 142 1.11 6.62 -15.35
CA ASP A 142 -0.30 6.26 -15.52
C ASP A 142 -0.76 5.12 -14.59
N ILE A 143 -0.10 4.95 -13.43
CA ILE A 143 -0.54 3.94 -12.47
C ILE A 143 -1.97 4.23 -11.99
N ALA A 144 -2.73 3.17 -11.73
CA ALA A 144 -4.13 3.30 -11.36
C ALA A 144 -4.33 3.83 -9.95
N VAL A 145 -3.41 3.50 -9.05
CA VAL A 145 -3.45 3.85 -7.62
C VAL A 145 -2.04 4.10 -7.12
N GLU A 146 -1.89 5.10 -6.27
CA GLU A 146 -0.68 5.35 -5.51
C GLU A 146 -1.02 5.52 -4.03
N ILE A 147 -0.25 4.90 -3.15
CA ILE A 147 -0.49 4.98 -1.70
C ILE A 147 0.82 5.25 -0.97
N GLU A 148 0.78 6.18 -0.03
CA GLU A 148 1.82 6.38 0.98
C GLU A 148 1.25 6.08 2.36
N ALA A 149 2.09 5.68 3.30
CA ALA A 149 1.62 5.26 4.61
C ALA A 149 2.65 5.59 5.71
N ILE A 150 2.14 5.70 6.94
CA ILE A 150 2.94 5.85 8.15
C ILE A 150 2.58 4.69 9.08
N PHE A 151 3.61 4.01 9.58
CA PHE A 151 3.47 2.90 10.53
C PHE A 151 4.18 3.23 11.83
N GLU A 152 3.62 2.79 12.95
CA GLU A 152 4.32 2.77 14.22
C GLU A 152 5.01 1.41 14.37
N LEU A 153 6.26 1.45 14.82
CA LEU A 153 7.08 0.26 15.05
C LEU A 153 7.16 -0.06 16.55
N ASN A 154 7.25 -1.34 16.87
CA ASN A 154 7.62 -1.78 18.21
C ASN A 154 9.05 -1.31 18.52
N PRO A 155 9.40 -1.10 19.80
CA PRO A 155 10.79 -0.87 20.19
C PRO A 155 11.71 -1.98 19.70
N ASP A 156 12.99 -1.65 19.53
CA ASP A 156 14.03 -2.63 19.22
C ASP A 156 14.23 -3.62 20.37
#